data_78b9f5c8fe6afa347d498b51fec43db6
#
_entry.id   78b9f5c8fe6afa347d498b51fec43db6
#
_cell.length_a   1.000
_cell.length_b   1.000
_cell.length_c   1.000
_cell.angle_alpha   90.00
_cell.angle_beta   90.00
_cell.angle_gamma   90.00
#
_symmetry.space_group_name_H-M   'P 1'
#
loop_
_entity.id
_entity.type
_entity.pdbx_description
1 polymer ?
#
loop_
_entity_poly.entity_id
_entity_poly.type
_entity_poly.pdbx_seq_one_letter_code
_entity_poly.pdbx_strand_id
1 'polypeptide(L)'
;MIVFDKHKIREALTDENVFDLLQEWGGDPTRDTFGYVSATICHNPPGEGSRKLYYYENTGLFRCYTGCDSYFDIFELTAKVAKIQWDKDFDLNDAVRWIAQKFGFSGDHEDRPEDEELDDWKYLATYERIQDIELKDNSVILKAYENDILERFNYSVKIGPWLREGISQAAMDQAQIGFYPGGD
;
A
#
# COMPACT_ATOMS: atom_id res chain seq x y z
N MET A 1 3.00 21.88 3.87
CA MET A 1 3.51 20.99 2.79
C MET A 1 2.35 20.68 1.86
N ILE A 2 2.52 20.74 0.54
CA ILE A 2 1.44 20.39 -0.41
C ILE A 2 1.37 18.87 -0.45
N VAL A 3 0.22 18.31 -0.08
CA VAL A 3 -0.06 16.89 -0.12
C VAL A 3 -1.01 16.61 -1.29
N PHE A 4 -0.69 15.62 -2.07
CA PHE A 4 -1.51 15.20 -3.20
C PHE A 4 -2.19 13.87 -2.86
N ASP A 5 -3.51 13.86 -3.00
CA ASP A 5 -4.30 12.64 -2.80
C ASP A 5 -4.21 11.74 -4.04
N LYS A 6 -3.54 10.60 -3.88
CA LYS A 6 -3.37 9.59 -4.93
C LYS A 6 -4.71 9.16 -5.57
N HIS A 7 -5.76 9.00 -4.77
CA HIS A 7 -7.06 8.54 -5.26
C HIS A 7 -7.73 9.61 -6.11
N LYS A 8 -7.75 10.86 -5.63
CA LYS A 8 -8.31 11.99 -6.39
C LYS A 8 -7.58 12.19 -7.73
N ILE A 9 -6.23 12.08 -7.72
CA ILE A 9 -5.45 12.21 -8.96
C ILE A 9 -5.77 11.07 -9.92
N ARG A 10 -5.85 9.83 -9.42
CA ARG A 10 -6.18 8.67 -10.24
C ARG A 10 -7.57 8.79 -10.89
N GLU A 11 -8.56 9.29 -10.16
CA GLU A 11 -9.91 9.52 -10.68
C GLU A 11 -9.98 10.68 -11.69
N ALA A 12 -9.12 11.67 -11.53
CA ALA A 12 -9.04 12.82 -12.43
C ALA A 12 -8.24 12.56 -13.72
N LEU A 13 -7.38 11.53 -13.72
CA LEU A 13 -6.64 11.14 -14.91
C LEU A 13 -7.57 10.49 -15.94
N THR A 14 -7.56 11.05 -17.14
CA THR A 14 -8.28 10.48 -18.29
C THR A 14 -7.40 9.47 -19.05
N ASP A 15 -8.04 8.59 -19.84
CA ASP A 15 -7.30 7.66 -20.70
C ASP A 15 -6.42 8.39 -21.73
N GLU A 16 -6.81 9.60 -22.14
CA GLU A 16 -6.00 10.46 -23.01
C GLU A 16 -4.73 10.92 -22.29
N ASN A 17 -4.82 11.28 -20.99
CA ASN A 17 -3.64 11.62 -20.22
C ASN A 17 -2.67 10.44 -20.12
N VAL A 18 -3.19 9.23 -19.99
CA VAL A 18 -2.38 8.00 -19.97
C VAL A 18 -1.71 7.78 -21.34
N PHE A 19 -2.46 7.99 -22.43
CA PHE A 19 -1.91 7.89 -23.78
C PHE A 19 -0.76 8.87 -23.98
N ASP A 20 -0.94 10.14 -23.60
CA ASP A 20 0.07 11.19 -23.73
C ASP A 20 1.34 10.86 -22.95
N LEU A 21 1.19 10.33 -21.72
CA LEU A 21 2.33 9.88 -20.92
C LEU A 21 3.09 8.74 -21.59
N LEU A 22 2.38 7.73 -22.07
CA LEU A 22 2.99 6.61 -22.78
C LEU A 22 3.75 7.07 -24.02
N GLN A 23 3.17 8.03 -24.78
CA GLN A 23 3.79 8.63 -25.94
C GLN A 23 5.05 9.42 -25.58
N GLU A 24 4.96 10.26 -24.55
CA GLU A 24 6.09 11.07 -24.08
C GLU A 24 7.26 10.20 -23.59
N TRP A 25 6.96 9.09 -22.93
CA TRP A 25 7.97 8.16 -22.45
C TRP A 25 8.51 7.22 -23.54
N GLY A 26 8.12 7.44 -24.79
CA GLY A 26 8.62 6.65 -25.94
C GLY A 26 8.05 5.24 -26.03
N GLY A 27 6.88 5.03 -25.44
CA GLY A 27 6.16 3.75 -25.49
C GLY A 27 5.45 3.49 -26.81
N ASP A 28 5.25 4.52 -27.64
CA ASP A 28 4.52 4.45 -28.93
C ASP A 28 3.17 3.71 -28.77
N PRO A 29 2.21 4.25 -27.97
CA PRO A 29 0.97 3.57 -27.67
C PRO A 29 0.08 3.46 -28.88
N THR A 30 -0.58 2.30 -29.05
CA THR A 30 -1.64 2.11 -30.05
C THR A 30 -2.90 1.61 -29.37
N ARG A 31 -4.05 2.03 -29.89
CA ARG A 31 -5.35 1.58 -29.41
C ARG A 31 -5.51 0.08 -29.59
N ASP A 32 -6.01 -0.60 -28.57
CA ASP A 32 -6.39 -2.01 -28.57
C ASP A 32 -7.83 -2.16 -28.03
N THR A 33 -8.34 -3.38 -28.04
CA THR A 33 -9.72 -3.70 -27.63
C THR A 33 -10.02 -3.28 -26.18
N PHE A 34 -9.02 -3.34 -25.30
CA PHE A 34 -9.19 -3.08 -23.86
C PHE A 34 -8.57 -1.77 -23.37
N GLY A 35 -7.95 -1.00 -24.27
CA GLY A 35 -7.25 0.24 -23.94
C GLY A 35 -6.07 0.49 -24.88
N TYR A 36 -4.85 0.46 -24.36
CA TYR A 36 -3.64 0.73 -25.14
C TYR A 36 -2.61 -0.38 -25.01
N VAL A 37 -1.86 -0.59 -26.07
CA VAL A 37 -0.66 -1.43 -26.11
C VAL A 37 0.54 -0.56 -26.44
N SER A 38 1.59 -0.65 -25.66
CA SER A 38 2.82 0.12 -25.83
C SER A 38 4.08 -0.74 -25.71
N ALA A 39 5.22 -0.16 -26.06
CA ALA A 39 6.52 -0.75 -25.75
C ALA A 39 6.71 -0.89 -24.24
N THR A 40 7.54 -1.84 -23.83
CA THR A 40 7.77 -2.19 -22.40
C THR A 40 8.70 -1.20 -21.71
N ILE A 41 8.33 0.09 -21.72
CA ILE A 41 9.04 1.19 -21.06
C ILE A 41 9.20 1.05 -19.54
N CYS A 42 8.47 0.10 -18.95
CA CYS A 42 8.56 -0.23 -17.53
C CYS A 42 9.88 -0.90 -17.12
N HIS A 43 10.68 -1.38 -18.09
CA HIS A 43 11.99 -2.00 -17.87
C HIS A 43 12.96 -1.87 -19.07
N ASN A 44 12.58 -1.10 -20.08
CA ASN A 44 13.44 -0.81 -21.24
C ASN A 44 13.54 0.70 -21.47
N PRO A 45 14.65 1.18 -22.04
CA PRO A 45 14.78 2.57 -22.50
C PRO A 45 13.77 2.93 -23.59
N PRO A 46 13.53 4.24 -23.83
CA PRO A 46 12.65 4.71 -24.90
C PRO A 46 13.04 4.16 -26.27
N GLY A 47 12.05 3.71 -27.03
CA GLY A 47 12.27 3.15 -28.37
C GLY A 47 12.82 1.72 -28.39
N GLU A 48 13.09 1.15 -27.23
CA GLU A 48 13.50 -0.23 -27.06
C GLU A 48 12.37 -1.07 -26.44
N GLY A 49 12.49 -2.37 -26.56
CA GLY A 49 11.55 -3.30 -25.94
C GLY A 49 10.41 -3.75 -26.87
N SER A 50 9.71 -4.77 -26.42
CA SER A 50 8.59 -5.37 -27.16
C SER A 50 7.28 -4.68 -26.83
N ARG A 51 6.31 -4.74 -27.75
CA ARG A 51 4.95 -4.22 -27.50
C ARG A 51 4.14 -5.21 -26.64
N LYS A 52 4.48 -5.25 -25.35
CA LYS A 52 3.93 -6.18 -24.35
C LYS A 52 3.51 -5.49 -23.05
N LEU A 53 3.41 -4.15 -23.06
CA LEU A 53 2.84 -3.37 -21.97
C LEU A 53 1.42 -2.97 -22.37
N TYR A 54 0.44 -3.50 -21.65
CA TYR A 54 -0.99 -3.29 -21.88
C TYR A 54 -1.55 -2.38 -20.79
N TYR A 55 -2.34 -1.40 -21.22
CA TYR A 55 -3.16 -0.59 -20.31
C TYR A 55 -4.63 -0.97 -20.46
N TYR A 56 -5.30 -1.22 -19.37
CA TYR A 56 -6.70 -1.60 -19.30
C TYR A 56 -7.53 -0.43 -18.78
N GLU A 57 -8.32 0.21 -19.63
CA GLU A 57 -9.15 1.38 -19.30
C GLU A 57 -10.16 1.07 -18.18
N ASN A 58 -10.75 -0.12 -18.17
CA ASN A 58 -11.75 -0.50 -17.18
C ASN A 58 -11.21 -0.60 -15.73
N THR A 59 -9.92 -0.80 -15.56
CA THR A 59 -9.27 -0.93 -14.24
C THR A 59 -8.28 0.17 -13.94
N GLY A 60 -7.83 0.91 -14.97
CA GLY A 60 -6.76 1.88 -14.87
C GLY A 60 -5.41 1.27 -14.51
N LEU A 61 -5.21 -0.02 -14.83
CA LEU A 61 -3.99 -0.77 -14.52
C LEU A 61 -3.23 -1.12 -15.81
N PHE A 62 -1.92 -1.23 -15.64
CA PHE A 62 -1.00 -1.77 -16.62
C PHE A 62 -0.68 -3.22 -16.34
N ARG A 63 -0.45 -4.00 -17.39
CA ARG A 63 0.10 -5.35 -17.32
C ARG A 63 1.30 -5.45 -18.27
N CYS A 64 2.44 -5.80 -17.73
CA CYS A 64 3.62 -6.18 -18.51
C CYS A 64 3.69 -7.70 -18.64
N TYR A 65 3.70 -8.20 -19.87
CA TYR A 65 3.76 -9.64 -20.17
C TYR A 65 5.17 -10.16 -20.44
N THR A 66 6.20 -9.41 -20.01
CA THR A 66 7.61 -9.79 -20.17
C THR A 66 8.36 -9.57 -18.87
N GLY A 67 9.46 -8.85 -18.85
CA GLY A 67 10.39 -8.75 -17.73
C GLY A 67 9.80 -8.43 -16.35
N CYS A 68 8.71 -7.63 -16.25
CA CYS A 68 8.06 -7.36 -14.97
C CYS A 68 7.09 -8.46 -14.56
N ASP A 69 6.39 -9.06 -15.51
CA ASP A 69 5.30 -10.05 -15.35
C ASP A 69 4.33 -9.71 -14.20
N SER A 70 3.96 -8.45 -14.07
CA SER A 70 3.14 -7.91 -12.99
C SER A 70 2.14 -6.88 -13.45
N TYR A 71 1.12 -6.63 -12.62
CA TYR A 71 0.23 -5.49 -12.74
C TYR A 71 0.79 -4.33 -11.91
N PHE A 72 0.56 -3.12 -12.37
CA PHE A 72 0.92 -1.89 -11.67
C PHE A 72 0.04 -0.72 -12.11
N ASP A 73 -0.04 0.30 -11.28
CA ASP A 73 -0.77 1.53 -11.61
C ASP A 73 0.13 2.56 -12.31
N ILE A 74 -0.44 3.71 -12.65
CA ILE A 74 0.28 4.78 -13.36
C ILE A 74 1.43 5.35 -12.51
N PHE A 75 1.30 5.39 -11.19
CA PHE A 75 2.34 5.92 -10.30
C PHE A 75 3.52 4.95 -10.20
N GLU A 76 3.25 3.66 -10.13
CA GLU A 76 4.28 2.62 -10.16
C GLU A 76 4.98 2.60 -11.53
N LEU A 77 4.23 2.81 -12.63
CA LEU A 77 4.84 2.95 -13.97
C LEU A 77 5.74 4.18 -14.02
N THR A 78 5.27 5.32 -13.47
CA THR A 78 6.06 6.56 -13.41
C THR A 78 7.38 6.34 -12.67
N ALA A 79 7.35 5.66 -11.51
CA ALA A 79 8.56 5.36 -10.75
C ALA A 79 9.54 4.47 -11.55
N LYS A 80 9.03 3.45 -12.26
CA LYS A 80 9.84 2.59 -13.13
C LYS A 80 10.49 3.39 -14.28
N VAL A 81 9.71 4.24 -14.94
CA VAL A 81 10.19 5.12 -16.02
C VAL A 81 11.23 6.10 -15.49
N ALA A 82 10.99 6.71 -14.33
CA ALA A 82 11.94 7.64 -13.70
C ALA A 82 13.30 6.98 -13.45
N LYS A 83 13.30 5.75 -12.98
CA LYS A 83 14.50 4.97 -12.73
C LYS A 83 15.30 4.69 -14.02
N ILE A 84 14.58 4.33 -15.10
CA ILE A 84 15.22 3.91 -16.36
C ILE A 84 15.67 5.11 -17.20
N GLN A 85 14.82 6.13 -17.33
CA GLN A 85 15.04 7.23 -18.26
C GLN A 85 15.73 8.43 -17.61
N TRP A 86 15.53 8.65 -16.32
CA TRP A 86 16.01 9.84 -15.62
C TRP A 86 17.05 9.53 -14.55
N ASP A 87 17.36 8.24 -14.33
CA ASP A 87 18.23 7.75 -13.25
C ASP A 87 17.82 8.30 -11.87
N LYS A 88 16.51 8.35 -11.64
CA LYS A 88 15.90 8.82 -10.40
C LYS A 88 15.10 7.71 -9.73
N ASP A 89 15.32 7.51 -8.46
CA ASP A 89 14.60 6.54 -7.64
C ASP A 89 13.40 7.25 -7.00
N PHE A 90 12.26 7.23 -7.70
CA PHE A 90 11.02 7.82 -7.19
C PHE A 90 10.33 6.86 -6.23
N ASP A 91 9.96 7.38 -5.06
CA ASP A 91 8.96 6.72 -4.23
C ASP A 91 7.53 7.00 -4.73
N LEU A 92 6.53 6.45 -4.03
CA LEU A 92 5.13 6.66 -4.40
C LEU A 92 4.73 8.15 -4.36
N ASN A 93 5.20 8.89 -3.35
CA ASN A 93 4.86 10.31 -3.21
C ASN A 93 5.50 11.17 -4.29
N ASP A 94 6.72 10.83 -4.69
CA ASP A 94 7.41 11.49 -5.80
C ASP A 94 6.68 11.27 -7.12
N ALA A 95 6.25 10.04 -7.40
CA ALA A 95 5.49 9.71 -8.60
C ALA A 95 4.12 10.44 -8.61
N VAL A 96 3.41 10.44 -7.50
CA VAL A 96 2.13 11.15 -7.34
C VAL A 96 2.31 12.65 -7.55
N ARG A 97 3.34 13.24 -6.93
CA ARG A 97 3.66 14.68 -7.09
C ARG A 97 4.01 15.02 -8.52
N TRP A 98 4.83 14.18 -9.18
CA TRP A 98 5.23 14.38 -10.57
C TRP A 98 4.01 14.38 -11.51
N ILE A 99 3.13 13.40 -11.40
CA ILE A 99 1.87 13.32 -12.18
C ILE A 99 0.99 14.54 -11.90
N ALA A 100 0.82 14.91 -10.63
CA ALA A 100 0.01 16.05 -10.25
C ALA A 100 0.52 17.36 -10.87
N GLN A 101 1.82 17.59 -10.81
CA GLN A 101 2.44 18.77 -11.42
C GLN A 101 2.34 18.75 -12.95
N LYS A 102 2.51 17.59 -13.57
CA LYS A 102 2.44 17.41 -15.02
C LYS A 102 1.08 17.81 -15.59
N PHE A 103 -0.01 17.42 -14.91
CA PHE A 103 -1.37 17.70 -15.36
C PHE A 103 -2.03 18.88 -14.64
N GLY A 104 -1.29 19.60 -13.79
CA GLY A 104 -1.78 20.78 -13.09
C GLY A 104 -2.86 20.48 -12.04
N PHE A 105 -2.86 19.28 -11.46
CA PHE A 105 -3.76 18.97 -10.36
C PHE A 105 -3.38 19.77 -9.12
N SER A 106 -4.39 20.36 -8.49
CA SER A 106 -4.19 21.09 -7.24
C SER A 106 -3.98 20.10 -6.10
N GLY A 107 -2.89 20.28 -5.36
CA GLY A 107 -2.71 19.60 -4.07
C GLY A 107 -3.54 20.31 -3.00
N ASP A 108 -4.05 19.55 -2.05
CA ASP A 108 -4.63 20.11 -0.85
C ASP A 108 -3.47 20.69 -0.01
N HIS A 109 -3.58 21.94 0.40
CA HIS A 109 -2.77 22.43 1.49
C HIS A 109 -3.25 21.69 2.74
N GLU A 110 -2.47 20.73 3.19
CA GLU A 110 -2.54 20.42 4.61
C GLU A 110 -2.10 21.72 5.30
N ASP A 111 -3.05 22.44 5.85
CA ASP A 111 -2.78 23.32 6.98
C ASP A 111 -2.28 22.43 8.10
N ARG A 112 -1.03 21.99 7.98
CA ARG A 112 -0.30 21.58 9.16
C ARG A 112 -0.28 22.83 10.01
N PRO A 113 -0.88 22.83 11.19
CA PRO A 113 -0.64 23.92 12.13
C PRO A 113 0.87 24.06 12.19
N GLU A 114 1.35 25.27 11.80
CA GLU A 114 2.76 25.61 11.81
C GLU A 114 3.32 25.11 13.14
N ASP A 115 4.26 24.18 13.08
CA ASP A 115 5.11 23.74 14.19
C ASP A 115 4.51 23.94 15.61
N GLU A 116 3.29 23.47 15.84
CA GLU A 116 3.10 22.86 17.14
C GLU A 116 4.11 21.71 17.11
N GLU A 117 5.30 21.93 17.69
CA GLU A 117 6.11 20.83 18.22
C GLU A 117 5.09 19.79 18.62
N LEU A 118 5.10 18.65 17.95
CA LEU A 118 4.22 17.55 18.32
C LEU A 118 4.50 17.40 19.80
N ASP A 119 3.63 18.06 20.57
CA ASP A 119 3.77 18.09 22.01
C ASP A 119 3.42 16.65 22.39
N ASP A 120 4.45 15.80 22.38
CA ASP A 120 4.34 14.40 22.77
C ASP A 120 3.59 14.30 24.11
N TRP A 121 3.62 15.39 24.89
CA TRP A 121 2.86 15.59 26.10
C TRP A 121 1.34 15.67 25.87
N LYS A 122 0.85 16.23 24.78
CA LYS A 122 -0.59 16.23 24.46
C LYS A 122 -1.09 14.82 24.12
N TYR A 123 -0.27 14.03 23.43
CA TYR A 123 -0.60 12.62 23.18
C TYR A 123 -0.51 11.82 24.48
N LEU A 124 0.51 12.03 25.31
CA LEU A 124 0.62 11.39 26.60
C LEU A 124 -0.55 11.78 27.52
N ALA A 125 -0.89 13.07 27.59
CA ALA A 125 -2.03 13.55 28.38
C ALA A 125 -3.37 13.00 27.84
N THR A 126 -3.50 12.82 26.52
CA THR A 126 -4.68 12.19 25.91
C THR A 126 -4.70 10.69 26.22
N TYR A 127 -3.55 10.03 26.20
CA TYR A 127 -3.41 8.62 26.52
C TYR A 127 -3.70 8.35 28.01
N GLU A 128 -3.16 9.17 28.90
CA GLU A 128 -3.47 9.14 30.34
C GLU A 128 -4.95 9.40 30.61
N ARG A 129 -5.58 10.32 29.87
CA ARG A 129 -6.99 10.62 29.97
C ARG A 129 -7.87 9.46 29.49
N ILE A 130 -7.46 8.76 28.44
CA ILE A 130 -8.15 7.55 27.96
C ILE A 130 -8.00 6.43 28.98
N GLN A 131 -6.82 6.21 29.56
CA GLN A 131 -6.60 5.24 30.62
C GLN A 131 -7.40 5.59 31.88
N ASP A 132 -7.47 6.87 32.26
CA ASP A 132 -8.27 7.34 33.41
C ASP A 132 -9.77 7.15 33.19
N ILE A 133 -10.25 7.29 31.93
CA ILE A 133 -11.65 7.03 31.57
C ILE A 133 -11.93 5.53 31.64
N GLU A 134 -11.03 4.69 31.12
CA GLU A 134 -11.15 3.23 31.20
C GLU A 134 -11.09 2.73 32.65
N LEU A 135 -10.29 3.35 33.50
CA LEU A 135 -10.18 2.97 34.89
C LEU A 135 -11.36 3.47 35.77
N LYS A 136 -12.05 4.55 35.37
CA LYS A 136 -13.15 5.13 36.19
C LYS A 136 -14.51 4.54 35.88
N ASP A 137 -14.72 4.03 34.64
CA ASP A 137 -16.08 3.62 34.23
C ASP A 137 -16.21 2.11 34.00
N ASN A 138 -15.14 1.35 34.08
CA ASN A 138 -15.19 -0.10 33.94
C ASN A 138 -14.90 -0.83 35.24
N SER A 139 -15.89 -0.86 36.14
CA SER A 139 -16.10 -2.04 36.95
C SER A 139 -16.63 -3.22 36.08
N VAL A 140 -16.09 -3.40 34.92
CA VAL A 140 -16.19 -4.69 34.22
C VAL A 140 -15.37 -5.64 35.08
N ILE A 141 -16.09 -6.33 35.95
CA ILE A 141 -15.54 -7.51 36.62
C ILE A 141 -15.18 -8.44 35.46
N LEU A 142 -13.93 -8.36 35.02
CA LEU A 142 -13.38 -9.32 34.09
C LEU A 142 -13.59 -10.66 34.75
N LYS A 143 -14.47 -11.48 34.18
CA LYS A 143 -14.70 -12.82 34.67
C LYS A 143 -13.37 -13.54 34.59
N ALA A 144 -12.73 -13.74 35.78
CA ALA A 144 -11.55 -14.55 35.85
C ALA A 144 -11.94 -15.97 35.44
N TYR A 145 -11.42 -16.41 34.31
CA TYR A 145 -11.55 -17.80 33.91
C TYR A 145 -10.46 -18.60 34.61
N GLU A 146 -10.80 -19.79 35.08
CA GLU A 146 -9.82 -20.71 35.64
C GLU A 146 -8.85 -21.18 34.55
N ASN A 147 -7.60 -21.43 34.92
CA ASN A 147 -6.54 -21.84 33.98
C ASN A 147 -6.88 -23.12 33.17
N ASP A 148 -7.80 -23.93 33.67
CA ASP A 148 -8.27 -25.14 32.98
C ASP A 148 -8.98 -24.84 31.64
N ILE A 149 -9.51 -23.64 31.49
CA ILE A 149 -10.10 -23.20 30.21
C ILE A 149 -9.01 -22.99 29.17
N LEU A 150 -7.85 -22.44 29.56
CA LEU A 150 -6.71 -22.24 28.65
C LEU A 150 -6.11 -23.57 28.23
N GLU A 151 -6.12 -24.59 29.11
CA GLU A 151 -5.65 -25.94 28.75
C GLU A 151 -6.45 -26.58 27.61
N ARG A 152 -7.72 -26.21 27.45
CA ARG A 152 -8.58 -26.70 26.34
C ARG A 152 -8.16 -26.15 25.00
N PHE A 153 -7.38 -25.07 24.96
CA PHE A 153 -6.90 -24.44 23.73
C PHE A 153 -5.48 -24.90 23.35
N ASN A 154 -4.79 -25.62 24.23
CA ASN A 154 -3.43 -26.10 24.01
C ASN A 154 -3.42 -27.43 23.23
N TYR A 155 -3.79 -27.37 21.94
CA TYR A 155 -3.68 -28.56 21.09
C TYR A 155 -2.41 -28.50 20.23
N SER A 156 -1.45 -29.33 20.58
CA SER A 156 -0.16 -29.46 19.88
C SER A 156 -0.28 -29.88 18.40
N VAL A 157 -1.40 -30.47 18.02
CA VAL A 157 -1.60 -31.09 16.69
C VAL A 157 -1.74 -30.06 15.55
N LYS A 158 -2.16 -28.82 15.86
CA LYS A 158 -2.41 -27.79 14.83
C LYS A 158 -1.46 -26.58 14.89
N ILE A 159 -0.39 -26.68 15.64
CA ILE A 159 0.67 -25.66 15.68
C ILE A 159 1.69 -25.79 14.53
N GLY A 160 1.54 -26.83 13.70
CA GLY A 160 2.43 -27.07 12.56
C GLY A 160 2.61 -25.89 11.59
N PRO A 161 1.60 -25.08 11.27
CA PRO A 161 1.76 -23.86 10.49
C PRO A 161 2.71 -22.85 11.15
N TRP A 162 2.55 -22.60 12.43
CA TRP A 162 3.36 -21.65 13.21
C TRP A 162 4.82 -22.07 13.29
N LEU A 163 5.07 -23.37 13.50
CA LEU A 163 6.43 -23.92 13.49
C LEU A 163 7.10 -23.76 12.13
N ARG A 164 6.34 -23.89 11.04
CA ARG A 164 6.87 -23.67 9.67
C ARG A 164 7.21 -22.20 9.40
N GLU A 165 6.55 -21.28 10.06
CA GLU A 165 6.86 -19.86 10.02
C GLU A 165 7.99 -19.45 10.97
N GLY A 166 8.60 -20.41 11.66
CA GLY A 166 9.75 -20.18 12.54
C GLY A 166 9.39 -19.79 13.98
N ILE A 167 8.11 -19.87 14.37
CA ILE A 167 7.68 -19.61 15.75
C ILE A 167 7.93 -20.88 16.57
N SER A 168 8.77 -20.77 17.59
CA SER A 168 9.09 -21.93 18.43
C SER A 168 7.95 -22.34 19.35
N GLN A 169 7.88 -23.62 19.73
CA GLN A 169 6.92 -24.11 20.70
C GLN A 169 7.01 -23.32 22.02
N ALA A 170 8.23 -23.06 22.50
CA ALA A 170 8.45 -22.28 23.72
C ALA A 170 7.87 -20.87 23.68
N ALA A 171 7.96 -20.20 22.51
CA ALA A 171 7.36 -18.89 22.33
C ALA A 171 5.82 -18.96 22.33
N MET A 172 5.24 -19.99 21.74
CA MET A 172 3.79 -20.21 21.76
C MET A 172 3.29 -20.51 23.17
N ASP A 173 4.00 -21.33 23.93
CA ASP A 173 3.68 -21.68 25.31
C ASP A 173 3.76 -20.44 26.22
N GLN A 174 4.79 -19.62 26.04
CA GLN A 174 4.94 -18.36 26.79
C GLN A 174 3.84 -17.35 26.47
N ALA A 175 3.42 -17.27 25.23
CA ALA A 175 2.35 -16.40 24.78
C ALA A 175 0.95 -17.00 24.98
N GLN A 176 0.84 -18.21 25.54
CA GLN A 176 -0.41 -18.97 25.72
C GLN A 176 -1.23 -19.10 24.44
N ILE A 177 -0.55 -19.25 23.30
CA ILE A 177 -1.18 -19.43 22.01
C ILE A 177 -1.66 -20.88 21.90
N GLY A 178 -2.97 -21.05 21.74
CA GLY A 178 -3.61 -22.35 21.56
C GLY A 178 -4.56 -22.36 20.36
N PHE A 179 -5.02 -23.55 20.01
CA PHE A 179 -6.02 -23.76 18.98
C PHE A 179 -7.35 -24.12 19.60
N TYR A 180 -8.43 -23.45 19.17
CA TYR A 180 -9.78 -23.78 19.57
C TYR A 180 -10.45 -24.66 18.50
N PRO A 181 -10.86 -25.90 18.84
CA PRO A 181 -11.41 -26.84 17.87
C PRO A 181 -12.89 -26.60 17.49
N GLY A 182 -13.55 -25.64 18.11
CA GLY A 182 -14.98 -25.40 17.98
C GLY A 182 -15.39 -24.13 17.23
N GLY A 183 -14.49 -23.54 16.43
CA GLY A 183 -14.84 -22.42 15.54
C GLY A 183 -15.29 -22.97 14.19
N ASP A 184 -16.57 -22.80 13.85
CA ASP A 184 -17.10 -22.93 12.48
C ASP A 184 -16.70 -21.69 11.66
#